data_63b056fe8e92fb92545ebd9c349a0048
#
_entry.id   63b056fe8e92fb92545ebd9c349a0048
#
_cell.length_a   1.000
_cell.length_b   1.000
_cell.length_c   1.000
_cell.angle_alpha   90.00
_cell.angle_beta   90.00
_cell.angle_gamma   90.00
#
_symmetry.space_group_name_H-M   'P 1'
#
loop_
_entity.id
_entity.type
_entity.pdbx_description
1 polymer ?
#
loop_
_entity_poly.entity_id
_entity_poly.type
_entity_poly.pdbx_seq_one_letter_code
_entity_poly.pdbx_strand_id
1 'polypeptide(L)'
;MNSTHMRLFYGWWIVAVTAVCLLFSEPTVAVYSFSVFLKAVSQDFHASRGAVSFAFTIHNLCMATISPFVGRLIDRFGIRRVVLPSALLVGLVIISAKWIGSGLSQYYLFYLAMGCIGPGTGVVPYSAVISRWFDRHRGLALGLMSFGSGIAAMLYPPIAQRLIGLYGWRSSYAIFGTAILVIPFLVLWLFLKEDPREMGLFSDGIVSSHPQATTDRKLSGLVWSQIWTTGTFWLLVCAFFLAGASAHACVLHLAAMLSDRGASAQAAANATSIIGVAMLFGRTGSGYFLDRFFAPRVCAVLFGQSALGVALLASGASGPLGILAGFMIGLAFGGEVEVIAFLVSRYFGLRSFGLAYGVGFSSFVLAGAAGTYIMGAGFDRAHSYTAPLIFFFFLMLVAAFLFTRLGPYRFAAGSVSESPALSPIPEAAS
;
A
#
# COMPACT_ATOMS: atom_id res chain seq x y z
N MET A 1 -3.59 -45.56 12.41
CA MET A 1 -2.91 -44.26 12.72
C MET A 1 -2.70 -43.54 11.40
N ASN A 2 -3.67 -42.74 11.00
CA ASN A 2 -3.55 -41.94 9.77
C ASN A 2 -2.76 -40.66 10.09
N SER A 3 -1.53 -40.60 9.60
CA SER A 3 -0.76 -39.38 9.58
C SER A 3 -1.43 -38.42 8.61
N THR A 4 -2.35 -37.62 9.09
CA THR A 4 -2.83 -36.38 8.43
C THR A 4 -1.64 -35.43 8.35
N HIS A 5 -0.88 -35.50 7.26
CA HIS A 5 -0.05 -34.39 6.88
C HIS A 5 -0.96 -33.15 6.81
N MET A 6 -0.83 -32.24 7.76
CA MET A 6 -1.46 -30.92 7.69
C MET A 6 -0.90 -30.25 6.44
N ARG A 7 -1.58 -30.42 5.30
CA ARG A 7 -1.24 -29.69 4.10
C ARG A 7 -1.47 -28.21 4.42
N LEU A 8 -0.39 -27.45 4.41
CA LEU A 8 -0.47 -26.01 4.61
C LEU A 8 -1.53 -25.45 3.66
N PHE A 9 -2.48 -24.66 4.18
CA PHE A 9 -3.52 -24.04 3.36
C PHE A 9 -2.87 -23.23 2.23
N TYR A 10 -3.29 -23.49 0.98
CA TYR A 10 -2.67 -22.90 -0.21
C TYR A 10 -2.70 -21.37 -0.20
N GLY A 11 -3.65 -20.75 0.53
CA GLY A 11 -3.69 -19.31 0.73
C GLY A 11 -2.39 -18.72 1.26
N TRP A 12 -1.65 -19.43 2.12
CA TRP A 12 -0.34 -18.96 2.61
C TRP A 12 0.74 -18.96 1.53
N TRP A 13 0.64 -19.86 0.55
CA TRP A 13 1.49 -19.80 -0.66
C TRP A 13 1.15 -18.56 -1.49
N ILE A 14 -0.14 -18.21 -1.61
CA ILE A 14 -0.56 -16.97 -2.28
C ILE A 14 0.00 -15.75 -1.56
N VAL A 15 0.04 -15.73 -0.22
CA VAL A 15 0.70 -14.65 0.55
C VAL A 15 2.19 -14.57 0.20
N ALA A 16 2.91 -15.68 0.18
CA ALA A 16 4.34 -15.70 -0.17
C ALA A 16 4.57 -15.23 -1.62
N VAL A 17 3.77 -15.73 -2.56
CA VAL A 17 3.80 -15.34 -3.98
C VAL A 17 3.58 -13.82 -4.13
N THR A 18 2.55 -13.28 -3.51
CA THR A 18 2.24 -11.85 -3.60
C THR A 18 3.27 -10.98 -2.88
N ALA A 19 3.88 -11.47 -1.78
CA ALA A 19 4.98 -10.78 -1.11
C ALA A 19 6.22 -10.69 -2.00
N VAL A 20 6.59 -11.79 -2.69
CA VAL A 20 7.68 -11.78 -3.68
C VAL A 20 7.36 -10.84 -4.83
N CYS A 21 6.12 -10.83 -5.32
CA CYS A 21 5.72 -9.91 -6.39
C CYS A 21 5.76 -8.45 -5.95
N LEU A 22 5.40 -8.14 -4.70
CA LEU A 22 5.55 -6.79 -4.15
C LEU A 22 7.02 -6.40 -3.96
N LEU A 23 7.87 -7.34 -3.58
CA LEU A 23 9.31 -7.09 -3.53
C LEU A 23 9.83 -6.61 -4.90
N PHE A 24 9.43 -7.28 -5.99
CA PHE A 24 9.83 -6.95 -7.36
C PHE A 24 8.75 -6.15 -8.11
N SER A 25 8.01 -5.27 -7.45
CA SER A 25 7.02 -4.42 -8.10
C SER A 25 7.61 -3.08 -8.55
N GLU A 26 6.99 -2.46 -9.55
CA GLU A 26 7.40 -1.15 -10.01
C GLU A 26 7.36 -0.09 -8.90
N PRO A 27 6.25 0.04 -8.12
CA PRO A 27 6.19 1.07 -7.08
C PRO A 27 7.30 0.93 -6.03
N THR A 28 7.74 -0.28 -5.73
CA THR A 28 8.83 -0.49 -4.76
C THR A 28 10.18 -0.07 -5.33
N VAL A 29 10.46 -0.35 -6.59
CA VAL A 29 11.66 0.13 -7.28
C VAL A 29 11.63 1.65 -7.39
N ALA A 30 10.53 2.23 -7.90
CA ALA A 30 10.39 3.66 -8.08
C ALA A 30 10.58 4.45 -6.79
N VAL A 31 9.98 4.00 -5.69
CA VAL A 31 10.01 4.73 -4.41
C VAL A 31 11.34 4.52 -3.68
N TYR A 32 11.77 3.27 -3.50
CA TYR A 32 12.89 2.98 -2.58
C TYR A 32 14.27 3.16 -3.20
N SER A 33 14.40 3.14 -4.53
CA SER A 33 15.69 3.41 -5.17
C SER A 33 15.84 4.85 -5.66
N PHE A 34 14.75 5.64 -5.71
CA PHE A 34 14.74 6.97 -6.30
C PHE A 34 15.83 7.90 -5.78
N SER A 35 16.03 7.97 -4.47
CA SER A 35 17.01 8.87 -3.84
C SER A 35 18.45 8.59 -4.32
N VAL A 36 18.76 7.33 -4.60
CA VAL A 36 20.06 6.89 -5.09
C VAL A 36 20.24 7.24 -6.57
N PHE A 37 19.21 6.97 -7.38
CA PHE A 37 19.20 7.33 -8.81
C PHE A 37 19.20 8.84 -9.03
N LEU A 38 18.53 9.62 -8.18
CA LEU A 38 18.45 11.08 -8.26
C LEU A 38 19.81 11.73 -8.44
N LYS A 39 20.78 11.33 -7.59
CA LYS A 39 22.15 11.90 -7.66
C LYS A 39 22.83 11.57 -8.98
N ALA A 40 22.78 10.31 -9.40
CA ALA A 40 23.45 9.86 -10.63
C ALA A 40 22.84 10.50 -11.88
N VAL A 41 21.51 10.58 -11.95
CA VAL A 41 20.77 11.20 -13.07
C VAL A 41 20.99 12.71 -13.11
N SER A 42 20.96 13.40 -11.94
CA SER A 42 21.23 14.83 -11.85
C SER A 42 22.63 15.20 -12.37
N GLN A 43 23.63 14.37 -12.07
CA GLN A 43 24.99 14.55 -12.56
C GLN A 43 25.10 14.31 -14.08
N ASP A 44 24.49 13.26 -14.59
CA ASP A 44 24.57 12.87 -16.00
C ASP A 44 23.84 13.87 -16.93
N PHE A 45 22.70 14.40 -16.48
CA PHE A 45 21.92 15.39 -17.23
C PHE A 45 22.36 16.84 -17.00
N HIS A 46 23.32 17.08 -16.10
CA HIS A 46 23.69 18.44 -15.66
C HIS A 46 22.46 19.25 -15.18
N ALA A 47 21.49 18.58 -14.58
CA ALA A 47 20.21 19.15 -14.19
C ALA A 47 20.10 19.33 -12.68
N SER A 48 19.27 20.29 -12.25
CA SER A 48 19.00 20.47 -10.83
C SER A 48 18.28 19.24 -10.25
N ARG A 49 18.51 18.96 -8.97
CA ARG A 49 17.81 17.86 -8.27
C ARG A 49 16.29 18.07 -8.31
N GLY A 50 15.82 19.31 -8.27
CA GLY A 50 14.39 19.64 -8.38
C GLY A 50 13.81 19.22 -9.73
N ALA A 51 14.52 19.50 -10.84
CA ALA A 51 14.09 19.07 -12.17
C ALA A 51 14.02 17.52 -12.28
N VAL A 52 15.00 16.80 -11.74
CA VAL A 52 14.97 15.34 -11.74
C VAL A 52 13.86 14.81 -10.81
N SER A 53 13.64 15.43 -9.65
CA SER A 53 12.56 15.05 -8.72
C SER A 53 11.17 15.26 -9.29
N PHE A 54 11.01 16.18 -10.23
CA PHE A 54 9.73 16.40 -10.91
C PHE A 54 9.25 15.15 -11.68
N ALA A 55 10.16 14.31 -12.16
CA ALA A 55 9.81 13.01 -12.73
C ALA A 55 9.05 12.13 -11.73
N PHE A 56 9.50 12.08 -10.48
CA PHE A 56 8.82 11.33 -9.42
C PHE A 56 7.45 11.92 -9.04
N THR A 57 7.29 13.22 -9.15
CA THR A 57 5.98 13.89 -9.00
C THR A 57 5.02 13.44 -10.10
N ILE A 58 5.47 13.42 -11.37
CA ILE A 58 4.69 12.91 -12.51
C ILE A 58 4.25 11.46 -12.23
N HIS A 59 5.18 10.61 -11.82
CA HIS A 59 4.90 9.22 -11.47
C HIS A 59 3.78 9.10 -10.42
N ASN A 60 3.91 9.79 -9.29
CA ASN A 60 2.92 9.72 -8.21
C ASN A 60 1.54 10.24 -8.64
N LEU A 61 1.47 11.30 -9.44
CA LEU A 61 0.20 11.80 -9.98
C LEU A 61 -0.45 10.78 -10.92
N CYS A 62 0.32 10.17 -11.82
CA CYS A 62 -0.15 9.10 -12.69
C CYS A 62 -0.62 7.91 -11.87
N MET A 63 0.18 7.47 -10.89
CA MET A 63 -0.15 6.36 -10.02
C MET A 63 -1.47 6.60 -9.26
N ALA A 64 -1.65 7.78 -8.68
CA ALA A 64 -2.88 8.15 -8.00
C ALA A 64 -4.09 8.17 -8.95
N THR A 65 -3.92 8.72 -10.15
CA THR A 65 -5.00 8.82 -11.14
C THR A 65 -5.39 7.46 -11.72
N ILE A 66 -4.42 6.60 -12.00
CA ILE A 66 -4.63 5.32 -12.70
C ILE A 66 -5.05 4.19 -11.75
N SER A 67 -4.69 4.24 -10.46
CA SER A 67 -5.03 3.17 -9.50
C SER A 67 -6.51 2.80 -9.45
N PRO A 68 -7.48 3.73 -9.46
CA PRO A 68 -8.90 3.38 -9.50
C PRO A 68 -9.30 2.65 -10.80
N PHE A 69 -8.68 3.04 -11.93
CA PHE A 69 -8.95 2.38 -13.22
C PHE A 69 -8.41 0.96 -13.24
N VAL A 70 -7.20 0.74 -12.72
CA VAL A 70 -6.64 -0.62 -12.53
C VAL A 70 -7.54 -1.43 -11.60
N GLY A 71 -8.01 -0.85 -10.50
CA GLY A 71 -8.98 -1.51 -9.62
C GLY A 71 -10.25 -1.94 -10.36
N ARG A 72 -10.82 -1.06 -11.22
CA ARG A 72 -11.99 -1.38 -12.05
C ARG A 72 -11.71 -2.49 -13.09
N LEU A 73 -10.50 -2.48 -13.68
CA LEU A 73 -10.10 -3.54 -14.61
C LEU A 73 -10.02 -4.89 -13.89
N ILE A 74 -9.48 -4.92 -12.66
CA ILE A 74 -9.41 -6.12 -11.82
C ILE A 74 -10.82 -6.65 -11.51
N ASP A 75 -11.74 -5.76 -11.12
CA ASP A 75 -13.12 -6.13 -10.81
C ASP A 75 -13.87 -6.70 -12.03
N ARG A 76 -13.52 -6.22 -13.23
CA ARG A 76 -14.19 -6.62 -14.48
C ARG A 76 -13.58 -7.84 -15.17
N PHE A 77 -12.25 -7.90 -15.24
CA PHE A 77 -11.53 -8.88 -16.07
C PHE A 77 -10.81 -9.96 -15.25
N GLY A 78 -10.75 -9.79 -13.92
CA GLY A 78 -9.97 -10.63 -13.03
C GLY A 78 -8.54 -10.13 -12.86
N ILE A 79 -7.87 -10.65 -11.84
CA ILE A 79 -6.57 -10.16 -11.40
C ILE A 79 -5.46 -10.60 -12.36
N ARG A 80 -5.45 -11.87 -12.76
CA ARG A 80 -4.41 -12.45 -13.61
C ARG A 80 -4.30 -11.73 -14.97
N ARG A 81 -5.46 -11.38 -15.56
CA ARG A 81 -5.53 -10.67 -16.85
C ARG A 81 -5.03 -9.23 -16.79
N VAL A 82 -4.95 -8.65 -15.61
CA VAL A 82 -4.42 -7.29 -15.40
C VAL A 82 -2.95 -7.33 -14.99
N VAL A 83 -2.61 -8.17 -14.01
CA VAL A 83 -1.26 -8.18 -13.40
C VAL A 83 -0.21 -8.70 -14.37
N LEU A 84 -0.47 -9.80 -15.11
CA LEU A 84 0.53 -10.38 -16.02
C LEU A 84 0.93 -9.41 -17.14
N PRO A 85 0.00 -8.79 -17.89
CA PRO A 85 0.38 -7.77 -18.88
C PRO A 85 1.05 -6.55 -18.24
N SER A 86 0.61 -6.13 -17.06
CA SER A 86 1.22 -4.99 -16.36
C SER A 86 2.66 -5.29 -15.96
N ALA A 87 2.96 -6.50 -15.44
CA ALA A 87 4.32 -6.92 -15.10
C ALA A 87 5.23 -6.95 -16.33
N LEU A 88 4.71 -7.49 -17.45
CA LEU A 88 5.43 -7.51 -18.72
C LEU A 88 5.74 -6.09 -19.20
N LEU A 89 4.72 -5.24 -19.30
CA LEU A 89 4.85 -3.88 -19.82
C LEU A 89 5.76 -3.01 -18.92
N VAL A 90 5.58 -3.09 -17.60
CA VAL A 90 6.39 -2.33 -16.65
C VAL A 90 7.86 -2.76 -16.71
N GLY A 91 8.13 -4.07 -16.79
CA GLY A 91 9.49 -4.56 -16.94
C GLY A 91 10.16 -4.02 -18.21
N LEU A 92 9.43 -4.03 -19.34
CA LEU A 92 9.91 -3.48 -20.62
C LEU A 92 10.14 -1.96 -20.53
N VAL A 93 9.22 -1.22 -19.90
CA VAL A 93 9.39 0.21 -19.67
C VAL A 93 10.64 0.48 -18.83
N ILE A 94 10.86 -0.26 -17.74
CA ILE A 94 12.06 -0.03 -16.92
C ILE A 94 13.35 -0.42 -17.66
N ILE A 95 13.33 -1.47 -18.48
CA ILE A 95 14.46 -1.84 -19.36
C ILE A 95 14.75 -0.72 -20.37
N SER A 96 13.72 -0.01 -20.85
CA SER A 96 13.88 1.08 -21.82
C SER A 96 14.72 2.24 -21.29
N ALA A 97 14.95 2.34 -19.99
CA ALA A 97 15.88 3.30 -19.39
C ALA A 97 17.29 3.25 -20.01
N LYS A 98 17.69 2.08 -20.56
CA LYS A 98 18.97 1.89 -21.24
C LYS A 98 19.13 2.81 -22.45
N TRP A 99 18.04 3.17 -23.09
CA TRP A 99 18.04 4.00 -24.31
C TRP A 99 17.67 5.47 -24.05
N ILE A 100 17.50 5.88 -22.81
CA ILE A 100 17.28 7.29 -22.48
C ILE A 100 18.55 8.09 -22.81
N GLY A 101 18.42 9.09 -23.66
CA GLY A 101 19.50 10.03 -23.98
C GLY A 101 19.81 10.99 -22.84
N SER A 102 20.32 12.18 -23.17
CA SER A 102 20.64 13.23 -22.18
C SER A 102 19.48 14.20 -21.88
N GLY A 103 18.28 13.95 -22.42
CA GLY A 103 17.14 14.85 -22.30
C GLY A 103 16.24 14.52 -21.12
N LEU A 104 15.98 15.50 -20.24
CA LEU A 104 15.02 15.38 -19.15
C LEU A 104 13.61 15.00 -19.61
N SER A 105 13.18 15.41 -20.81
CA SER A 105 11.87 15.07 -21.38
C SER A 105 11.68 13.56 -21.53
N GLN A 106 12.72 12.85 -21.97
CA GLN A 106 12.69 11.39 -22.07
C GLN A 106 12.60 10.73 -20.69
N TYR A 107 13.27 11.29 -19.70
CA TYR A 107 13.21 10.83 -18.32
C TYR A 107 11.82 11.06 -17.70
N TYR A 108 11.19 12.20 -18.02
CA TYR A 108 9.81 12.46 -17.60
C TYR A 108 8.81 11.50 -18.24
N LEU A 109 8.98 11.24 -19.56
CA LEU A 109 8.14 10.26 -20.25
C LEU A 109 8.31 8.84 -19.69
N PHE A 110 9.53 8.47 -19.33
CA PHE A 110 9.84 7.21 -18.67
C PHE A 110 9.09 7.07 -17.32
N TYR A 111 9.15 8.08 -16.46
CA TYR A 111 8.45 8.08 -15.17
C TYR A 111 6.93 8.17 -15.32
N LEU A 112 6.44 8.88 -16.33
CA LEU A 112 5.02 8.90 -16.69
C LEU A 112 4.54 7.48 -17.08
N ALA A 113 5.28 6.80 -17.94
CA ALA A 113 4.95 5.43 -18.34
C ALA A 113 4.97 4.46 -17.15
N MET A 114 5.98 4.56 -16.27
CA MET A 114 6.05 3.80 -15.03
C MET A 114 4.82 4.05 -14.16
N GLY A 115 4.47 5.31 -13.91
CA GLY A 115 3.32 5.69 -13.08
C GLY A 115 1.96 5.27 -13.66
N CYS A 116 1.83 5.21 -15.00
CA CYS A 116 0.60 4.74 -15.65
C CYS A 116 0.43 3.22 -15.59
N ILE A 117 1.49 2.44 -15.70
CA ILE A 117 1.43 0.97 -15.75
C ILE A 117 1.68 0.35 -14.37
N GLY A 118 2.51 0.99 -13.56
CA GLY A 118 2.94 0.53 -12.23
C GLY A 118 1.84 0.10 -11.28
N PRO A 119 0.69 0.80 -11.19
CA PRO A 119 -0.41 0.38 -10.32
C PRO A 119 -0.90 -1.05 -10.54
N GLY A 120 -0.74 -1.57 -11.77
CA GLY A 120 -1.07 -2.96 -12.09
C GLY A 120 -0.16 -4.01 -11.45
N THR A 121 1.02 -3.62 -10.95
CA THR A 121 1.96 -4.49 -10.22
C THR A 121 2.06 -4.14 -8.74
N GLY A 122 1.27 -3.18 -8.28
CA GLY A 122 1.29 -2.67 -6.91
C GLY A 122 0.42 -3.44 -5.93
N VAL A 123 0.11 -2.80 -4.82
CA VAL A 123 -0.65 -3.41 -3.71
C VAL A 123 -2.12 -3.67 -4.04
N VAL A 124 -2.72 -2.92 -4.98
CA VAL A 124 -4.16 -3.01 -5.30
C VAL A 124 -4.55 -4.41 -5.79
N PRO A 125 -3.93 -4.97 -6.84
CA PRO A 125 -4.25 -6.32 -7.31
C PRO A 125 -3.97 -7.40 -6.29
N TYR A 126 -2.86 -7.32 -5.58
CA TYR A 126 -2.48 -8.35 -4.61
C TYR A 126 -3.37 -8.35 -3.36
N SER A 127 -3.79 -7.18 -2.88
CA SER A 127 -4.79 -7.09 -1.83
C SER A 127 -6.13 -7.69 -2.24
N ALA A 128 -6.53 -7.55 -3.51
CA ALA A 128 -7.74 -8.17 -4.02
C ALA A 128 -7.64 -9.71 -4.00
N VAL A 129 -6.49 -10.29 -4.39
CA VAL A 129 -6.27 -11.76 -4.27
C VAL A 129 -6.36 -12.20 -2.83
N ILE A 130 -5.59 -11.59 -1.94
CA ILE A 130 -5.54 -11.96 -0.52
C ILE A 130 -6.94 -11.85 0.12
N SER A 131 -7.71 -10.83 -0.22
CA SER A 131 -9.07 -10.65 0.30
C SER A 131 -10.07 -11.71 -0.16
N ARG A 132 -9.80 -12.42 -1.28
CA ARG A 132 -10.59 -13.57 -1.74
C ARG A 132 -10.21 -14.87 -1.02
N TRP A 133 -8.91 -15.06 -0.74
CA TRP A 133 -8.38 -16.26 -0.11
C TRP A 133 -8.61 -16.30 1.41
N PHE A 134 -8.65 -15.12 2.06
CA PHE A 134 -8.76 -15.02 3.50
C PHE A 134 -9.99 -14.20 3.92
N ASP A 135 -10.65 -14.69 4.97
CA ASP A 135 -11.74 -13.97 5.63
C ASP A 135 -11.41 -13.71 7.12
N ARG A 136 -11.13 -14.75 7.91
CA ARG A 136 -10.77 -14.63 9.32
C ARG A 136 -9.38 -14.06 9.54
N HIS A 137 -8.40 -14.48 8.72
CA HIS A 137 -7.00 -14.09 8.82
C HIS A 137 -6.60 -13.05 7.76
N ARG A 138 -7.57 -12.30 7.25
CA ARG A 138 -7.37 -11.34 6.15
C ARG A 138 -6.37 -10.24 6.51
N GLY A 139 -6.48 -9.68 7.72
CA GLY A 139 -5.58 -8.64 8.18
C GLY A 139 -4.13 -9.12 8.25
N LEU A 140 -3.89 -10.25 8.89
CA LEU A 140 -2.55 -10.85 8.98
C LEU A 140 -1.99 -11.19 7.59
N ALA A 141 -2.81 -11.76 6.70
CA ALA A 141 -2.39 -12.10 5.34
C ALA A 141 -2.01 -10.86 4.52
N LEU A 142 -2.76 -9.76 4.63
CA LEU A 142 -2.43 -8.47 4.01
C LEU A 142 -1.12 -7.91 4.56
N GLY A 143 -0.93 -7.94 5.88
CA GLY A 143 0.29 -7.47 6.52
C GLY A 143 1.52 -8.26 6.09
N LEU A 144 1.42 -9.60 6.04
CA LEU A 144 2.51 -10.48 5.60
C LEU A 144 2.81 -10.33 4.09
N MET A 145 1.79 -10.14 3.26
CA MET A 145 1.98 -9.81 1.85
C MET A 145 2.82 -8.53 1.68
N SER A 146 2.50 -7.49 2.43
CA SER A 146 3.19 -6.21 2.34
C SER A 146 4.60 -6.22 2.93
N PHE A 147 4.98 -7.28 3.67
CA PHE A 147 6.34 -7.48 4.15
C PHE A 147 7.36 -7.49 3.00
N GLY A 148 6.96 -7.98 1.80
CA GLY A 148 7.78 -7.94 0.59
C GLY A 148 8.24 -6.52 0.22
N SER A 149 7.34 -5.52 0.29
CA SER A 149 7.73 -4.12 0.05
C SER A 149 8.62 -3.54 1.15
N GLY A 150 8.49 -4.03 2.39
CA GLY A 150 9.40 -3.67 3.48
C GLY A 150 10.82 -4.18 3.25
N ILE A 151 10.97 -5.42 2.77
CA ILE A 151 12.27 -5.98 2.36
C ILE A 151 12.86 -5.16 1.20
N ALA A 152 12.03 -4.75 0.22
CA ALA A 152 12.48 -3.90 -0.88
C ALA A 152 13.07 -2.57 -0.37
N ALA A 153 12.42 -1.93 0.58
CA ALA A 153 12.89 -0.68 1.18
C ALA A 153 14.30 -0.81 1.80
N MET A 154 14.60 -1.98 2.36
CA MET A 154 15.90 -2.26 2.95
C MET A 154 16.97 -2.62 1.91
N LEU A 155 16.60 -3.40 0.89
CA LEU A 155 17.56 -3.97 -0.06
C LEU A 155 17.85 -3.06 -1.26
N TYR A 156 16.87 -2.31 -1.74
CA TYR A 156 17.02 -1.58 -3.00
C TYR A 156 18.03 -0.43 -2.97
N PRO A 157 18.10 0.41 -1.93
CA PRO A 157 19.10 1.47 -1.91
C PRO A 157 20.54 0.97 -2.02
N PRO A 158 21.02 0.00 -1.21
CA PRO A 158 22.39 -0.50 -1.33
C PRO A 158 22.63 -1.27 -2.64
N ILE A 159 21.65 -2.03 -3.14
CA ILE A 159 21.77 -2.72 -4.44
C ILE A 159 21.88 -1.70 -5.58
N ALA A 160 20.98 -0.69 -5.61
CA ALA A 160 21.01 0.37 -6.61
C ALA A 160 22.36 1.11 -6.60
N GLN A 161 22.87 1.47 -5.42
CA GLN A 161 24.17 2.15 -5.29
C GLN A 161 25.32 1.33 -5.87
N ARG A 162 25.36 0.01 -5.60
CA ARG A 162 26.39 -0.89 -6.15
C ARG A 162 26.26 -1.02 -7.66
N LEU A 163 25.05 -1.24 -8.17
CA LEU A 163 24.80 -1.38 -9.61
C LEU A 163 25.14 -0.10 -10.37
N ILE A 164 24.79 1.06 -9.84
CA ILE A 164 25.14 2.36 -10.44
C ILE A 164 26.65 2.54 -10.50
N GLY A 165 27.37 2.16 -9.46
CA GLY A 165 28.84 2.23 -9.42
C GLY A 165 29.53 1.31 -10.43
N LEU A 166 28.92 0.15 -10.72
CA LEU A 166 29.51 -0.84 -11.64
C LEU A 166 29.09 -0.62 -13.11
N TYR A 167 27.82 -0.28 -13.35
CA TYR A 167 27.22 -0.32 -14.69
C TYR A 167 26.58 1.00 -15.13
N GLY A 168 26.59 2.02 -14.26
CA GLY A 168 25.87 3.27 -14.47
C GLY A 168 24.35 3.12 -14.25
N TRP A 169 23.65 4.26 -14.12
CA TRP A 169 22.26 4.30 -13.73
C TRP A 169 21.30 3.67 -14.78
N ARG A 170 21.58 3.86 -16.08
CA ARG A 170 20.77 3.30 -17.18
C ARG A 170 20.74 1.77 -17.15
N SER A 171 21.90 1.15 -17.04
CA SER A 171 22.02 -0.30 -16.95
C SER A 171 21.45 -0.85 -15.64
N SER A 172 21.54 -0.08 -14.56
CA SER A 172 20.96 -0.46 -13.27
C SER A 172 19.43 -0.54 -13.32
N TYR A 173 18.77 0.44 -13.96
CA TYR A 173 17.33 0.33 -14.24
C TYR A 173 17.00 -0.88 -15.10
N ALA A 174 17.78 -1.15 -16.18
CA ALA A 174 17.54 -2.31 -17.03
C ALA A 174 17.65 -3.64 -16.25
N ILE A 175 18.59 -3.76 -15.31
CA ILE A 175 18.72 -4.92 -14.41
C ILE A 175 17.48 -5.06 -13.52
N PHE A 176 17.02 -3.98 -12.87
CA PHE A 176 15.78 -4.00 -12.10
C PHE A 176 14.57 -4.33 -12.96
N GLY A 177 14.47 -3.75 -14.16
CA GLY A 177 13.40 -4.03 -15.12
C GLY A 177 13.36 -5.49 -15.55
N THR A 178 14.53 -6.10 -15.79
CA THR A 178 14.64 -7.53 -16.10
C THR A 178 14.20 -8.40 -14.93
N ALA A 179 14.59 -8.04 -13.70
CA ALA A 179 14.15 -8.77 -12.50
C ALA A 179 12.63 -8.69 -12.32
N ILE A 180 12.02 -7.50 -12.51
CA ILE A 180 10.56 -7.29 -12.45
C ILE A 180 9.84 -8.06 -13.57
N LEU A 181 10.40 -8.08 -14.77
CA LEU A 181 9.82 -8.81 -15.90
C LEU A 181 9.82 -10.32 -15.64
N VAL A 182 10.94 -10.87 -15.19
CA VAL A 182 11.14 -12.32 -15.11
C VAL A 182 10.53 -12.90 -13.84
N ILE A 183 10.86 -12.35 -12.67
CA ILE A 183 10.52 -12.97 -11.39
C ILE A 183 9.01 -12.91 -11.11
N PRO A 184 8.34 -11.74 -11.10
CA PRO A 184 6.89 -11.70 -10.89
C PRO A 184 6.12 -12.42 -11.98
N PHE A 185 6.53 -12.29 -13.24
CA PHE A 185 5.83 -12.96 -14.35
C PHE A 185 5.84 -14.47 -14.18
N LEU A 186 7.00 -15.08 -13.94
CA LEU A 186 7.11 -16.52 -13.73
C LEU A 186 6.37 -16.99 -12.47
N VAL A 187 6.56 -16.28 -11.36
CA VAL A 187 5.94 -16.64 -10.08
C VAL A 187 4.41 -16.55 -10.16
N LEU A 188 3.88 -15.49 -10.77
CA LEU A 188 2.44 -15.33 -10.97
C LEU A 188 1.89 -16.34 -11.97
N TRP A 189 2.59 -16.58 -13.07
CA TRP A 189 2.13 -17.54 -14.09
C TRP A 189 2.01 -18.95 -13.54
N LEU A 190 2.97 -19.37 -12.72
CA LEU A 190 3.03 -20.73 -12.15
C LEU A 190 2.11 -20.91 -10.94
N PHE A 191 2.06 -19.93 -10.04
CA PHE A 191 1.49 -20.14 -8.71
C PHE A 191 0.25 -19.29 -8.42
N LEU A 192 -0.06 -18.25 -9.23
CA LEU A 192 -1.21 -17.42 -8.94
C LEU A 192 -2.52 -18.17 -9.22
N LYS A 193 -3.28 -18.39 -8.17
CA LYS A 193 -4.69 -18.77 -8.19
C LYS A 193 -5.51 -17.59 -7.69
N GLU A 194 -6.44 -17.11 -8.52
CA GLU A 194 -7.20 -15.89 -8.19
C GLU A 194 -8.22 -16.10 -7.08
N ASP A 195 -8.77 -17.30 -7.01
CA ASP A 195 -9.87 -17.62 -6.11
C ASP A 195 -9.68 -19.03 -5.54
N PRO A 196 -9.91 -19.24 -4.22
CA PRO A 196 -9.83 -20.57 -3.61
C PRO A 196 -10.79 -21.58 -4.27
N ARG A 197 -11.87 -21.11 -4.87
CA ARG A 197 -12.84 -21.93 -5.60
C ARG A 197 -12.25 -22.66 -6.79
N GLU A 198 -11.19 -22.16 -7.41
CA GLU A 198 -10.44 -22.89 -8.45
C GLU A 198 -9.86 -24.21 -7.94
N MET A 199 -9.75 -24.38 -6.64
CA MET A 199 -9.26 -25.58 -5.97
C MET A 199 -10.35 -26.31 -5.17
N GLY A 200 -11.62 -25.95 -5.35
CA GLY A 200 -12.73 -26.52 -4.58
C GLY A 200 -12.76 -26.11 -3.11
N LEU A 201 -12.11 -24.99 -2.77
CA LEU A 201 -12.02 -24.46 -1.41
C LEU A 201 -12.83 -23.17 -1.27
N PHE A 202 -13.23 -22.84 -0.05
CA PHE A 202 -13.64 -21.51 0.36
C PHE A 202 -12.50 -20.74 1.03
N SER A 203 -12.75 -19.48 1.36
CA SER A 203 -11.81 -18.67 2.15
C SER A 203 -11.39 -19.41 3.42
N ASP A 204 -10.15 -19.17 3.85
CA ASP A 204 -9.52 -19.84 5.01
C ASP A 204 -9.42 -21.37 4.90
N GLY A 205 -9.56 -21.96 3.70
CA GLY A 205 -9.38 -23.38 3.45
C GLY A 205 -10.56 -24.26 3.83
N ILE A 206 -11.73 -23.70 4.05
CA ILE A 206 -12.96 -24.46 4.34
C ILE A 206 -13.31 -25.29 3.09
N VAL A 207 -13.47 -26.60 3.25
CA VAL A 207 -13.83 -27.52 2.15
C VAL A 207 -15.32 -27.38 1.85
N SER A 208 -15.66 -27.25 0.57
CA SER A 208 -17.07 -27.24 0.14
C SER A 208 -17.69 -28.62 0.29
N SER A 209 -18.79 -28.72 1.01
CA SER A 209 -19.59 -29.95 1.06
C SER A 209 -20.36 -30.22 -0.24
N HIS A 210 -20.47 -29.22 -1.11
CA HIS A 210 -21.21 -29.31 -2.40
C HIS A 210 -20.37 -28.67 -3.52
N PRO A 211 -19.65 -29.44 -4.36
CA PRO A 211 -18.77 -28.94 -5.42
C PRO A 211 -19.50 -28.06 -6.47
N GLN A 212 -20.77 -28.31 -6.73
CA GLN A 212 -21.55 -27.55 -7.71
C GLN A 212 -21.96 -26.15 -7.27
N ALA A 213 -21.93 -25.86 -5.95
CA ALA A 213 -22.26 -24.54 -5.43
C ALA A 213 -21.13 -23.50 -5.58
N THR A 214 -19.95 -23.93 -6.04
CA THR A 214 -18.73 -23.11 -6.08
C THR A 214 -18.57 -22.30 -7.35
N THR A 215 -19.16 -22.73 -8.47
CA THR A 215 -18.84 -22.19 -9.81
C THR A 215 -19.62 -20.91 -10.15
N ASP A 216 -20.83 -20.69 -9.62
CA ASP A 216 -21.72 -19.60 -10.05
C ASP A 216 -21.93 -18.46 -9.01
N ARG A 217 -21.31 -18.54 -7.83
CA ARG A 217 -21.55 -17.53 -6.80
C ARG A 217 -20.73 -16.27 -7.07
N LYS A 218 -21.37 -15.21 -7.57
CA LYS A 218 -20.79 -13.87 -7.70
C LYS A 218 -20.19 -13.41 -6.37
N LEU A 219 -19.06 -12.70 -6.43
CA LEU A 219 -18.44 -12.12 -5.23
C LEU A 219 -19.47 -11.27 -4.47
N SER A 220 -19.61 -11.50 -3.17
CA SER A 220 -20.51 -10.74 -2.32
C SER A 220 -20.01 -9.31 -2.16
N GLY A 221 -20.91 -8.34 -2.21
CA GLY A 221 -20.52 -6.94 -2.02
C GLY A 221 -21.40 -5.97 -2.77
N LEU A 222 -21.22 -4.70 -2.48
CA LEU A 222 -21.89 -3.58 -3.11
C LEU A 222 -21.31 -3.33 -4.52
N VAL A 223 -22.14 -2.84 -5.43
CA VAL A 223 -21.67 -2.29 -6.71
C VAL A 223 -21.14 -0.87 -6.48
N TRP A 224 -20.26 -0.41 -7.37
CA TRP A 224 -19.63 0.91 -7.24
C TRP A 224 -20.63 2.06 -7.06
N SER A 225 -21.72 2.06 -7.83
CA SER A 225 -22.76 3.08 -7.70
C SER A 225 -23.39 3.17 -6.31
N GLN A 226 -23.44 2.05 -5.58
CA GLN A 226 -23.88 2.03 -4.19
C GLN A 226 -22.80 2.49 -3.22
N ILE A 227 -21.54 2.12 -3.48
CA ILE A 227 -20.39 2.51 -2.61
C ILE A 227 -20.22 4.02 -2.64
N TRP A 228 -20.18 4.61 -3.82
CA TRP A 228 -19.97 6.03 -4.04
C TRP A 228 -21.01 6.92 -3.32
N THR A 229 -22.23 6.46 -3.16
CA THR A 229 -23.30 7.22 -2.49
C THR A 229 -23.30 7.07 -0.96
N THR A 230 -22.45 6.19 -0.41
CA THR A 230 -22.40 5.97 1.04
C THR A 230 -21.52 7.00 1.74
N GLY A 231 -22.01 7.62 2.82
CA GLY A 231 -21.21 8.50 3.68
C GLY A 231 -20.01 7.77 4.31
N THR A 232 -20.13 6.47 4.57
CA THR A 232 -19.05 5.63 5.11
C THR A 232 -17.84 5.60 4.16
N PHE A 233 -18.05 5.56 2.83
CA PHE A 233 -16.96 5.57 1.87
C PHE A 233 -16.16 6.87 1.93
N TRP A 234 -16.84 8.00 1.89
CA TRP A 234 -16.18 9.31 1.94
C TRP A 234 -15.55 9.60 3.29
N LEU A 235 -16.14 9.10 4.36
CA LEU A 235 -15.55 9.17 5.69
C LEU A 235 -14.22 8.40 5.75
N LEU A 236 -14.16 7.21 5.17
CA LEU A 236 -12.92 6.44 5.06
C LEU A 236 -11.87 7.16 4.20
N VAL A 237 -12.25 7.62 3.00
CA VAL A 237 -11.37 8.36 2.09
C VAL A 237 -10.80 9.60 2.78
N CYS A 238 -11.64 10.37 3.47
CA CYS A 238 -11.21 11.56 4.20
C CYS A 238 -10.28 11.21 5.38
N ALA A 239 -10.64 10.20 6.19
CA ALA A 239 -9.82 9.79 7.32
C ALA A 239 -8.42 9.32 6.88
N PHE A 240 -8.34 8.51 5.82
CA PHE A 240 -7.05 8.08 5.28
C PHE A 240 -6.25 9.20 4.62
N PHE A 241 -6.92 10.15 3.97
CA PHE A 241 -6.24 11.33 3.43
C PHE A 241 -5.61 12.17 4.54
N LEU A 242 -6.33 12.45 5.62
CA LEU A 242 -5.82 13.24 6.74
C LEU A 242 -4.68 12.54 7.49
N ALA A 243 -4.85 11.24 7.75
CA ALA A 243 -3.82 10.42 8.39
C ALA A 243 -2.57 10.32 7.51
N GLY A 244 -2.74 9.98 6.24
CA GLY A 244 -1.65 9.85 5.29
C GLY A 244 -0.89 11.15 5.07
N ALA A 245 -1.58 12.28 4.96
CA ALA A 245 -0.94 13.59 4.83
C ALA A 245 -0.04 13.90 6.04
N SER A 246 -0.56 13.63 7.25
CA SER A 246 0.18 13.88 8.48
C SER A 246 1.38 12.95 8.63
N ALA A 247 1.20 11.66 8.35
CA ALA A 247 2.27 10.67 8.46
C ALA A 247 3.40 10.91 7.45
N HIS A 248 3.07 11.11 6.15
CA HIS A 248 4.06 11.40 5.11
C HIS A 248 4.85 12.68 5.40
N ALA A 249 4.15 13.76 5.81
CA ALA A 249 4.78 15.01 6.17
C ALA A 249 5.86 14.81 7.25
N CYS A 250 5.52 14.10 8.31
CA CYS A 250 6.46 13.84 9.41
C CYS A 250 7.58 12.89 9.00
N VAL A 251 7.28 11.79 8.30
CA VAL A 251 8.28 10.78 7.90
C VAL A 251 9.34 11.39 6.97
N LEU A 252 8.92 12.15 5.96
CA LEU A 252 9.84 12.71 4.96
C LEU A 252 10.67 13.87 5.49
N HIS A 253 10.16 14.62 6.46
CA HIS A 253 10.89 15.75 7.05
C HIS A 253 11.61 15.42 8.36
N LEU A 254 11.48 14.20 8.92
CA LEU A 254 12.03 13.85 10.25
C LEU A 254 13.54 14.09 10.34
N ALA A 255 14.30 13.63 9.34
CA ALA A 255 15.75 13.79 9.35
C ALA A 255 16.17 15.26 9.35
N ALA A 256 15.52 16.09 8.52
CA ALA A 256 15.76 17.53 8.48
C ALA A 256 15.39 18.21 9.80
N MET A 257 14.20 17.88 10.35
CA MET A 257 13.77 18.41 11.66
C MET A 257 14.77 18.11 12.78
N LEU A 258 15.26 16.87 12.85
CA LEU A 258 16.22 16.49 13.89
C LEU A 258 17.58 17.15 13.70
N SER A 259 18.04 17.29 12.44
CA SER A 259 19.27 18.01 12.12
C SER A 259 19.18 19.49 12.49
N ASP A 260 18.08 20.15 12.19
CA ASP A 260 17.83 21.56 12.55
C ASP A 260 17.77 21.78 14.08
N ARG A 261 17.46 20.72 14.83
CA ARG A 261 17.47 20.68 16.30
C ARG A 261 18.82 20.28 16.90
N GLY A 262 19.89 20.25 16.09
CA GLY A 262 21.25 19.98 16.53
C GLY A 262 21.61 18.49 16.59
N ALA A 263 20.79 17.57 16.08
CA ALA A 263 21.17 16.18 15.96
C ALA A 263 22.26 16.02 14.90
N SER A 264 23.25 15.16 15.16
CA SER A 264 24.25 14.82 14.16
C SER A 264 23.59 14.14 12.95
N ALA A 265 24.21 14.25 11.77
CA ALA A 265 23.73 13.59 10.56
C ALA A 265 23.51 12.06 10.75
N GLN A 266 24.39 11.42 11.53
CA GLN A 266 24.27 10.00 11.87
C GLN A 266 23.04 9.73 12.77
N ALA A 267 22.77 10.59 13.76
CA ALA A 267 21.61 10.45 14.64
C ALA A 267 20.29 10.65 13.85
N ALA A 268 20.25 11.62 12.94
CA ALA A 268 19.10 11.84 12.07
C ALA A 268 18.86 10.65 11.12
N ALA A 269 19.92 10.08 10.54
CA ALA A 269 19.83 8.88 9.71
C ALA A 269 19.34 7.66 10.50
N ASN A 270 19.84 7.47 11.72
CA ASN A 270 19.38 6.39 12.60
C ASN A 270 17.90 6.51 12.95
N ALA A 271 17.41 7.72 13.21
CA ALA A 271 15.99 7.97 13.46
C ALA A 271 15.12 7.59 12.26
N THR A 272 15.56 7.91 11.03
CA THR A 272 14.87 7.50 9.80
C THR A 272 14.87 5.97 9.64
N SER A 273 15.96 5.30 9.97
CA SER A 273 16.05 3.83 9.93
C SER A 273 15.05 3.17 10.90
N ILE A 274 14.84 3.78 12.07
CA ILE A 274 13.86 3.29 13.05
C ILE A 274 12.42 3.41 12.53
N ILE A 275 12.12 4.43 11.74
CA ILE A 275 10.82 4.48 11.04
C ILE A 275 10.63 3.25 10.15
N GLY A 276 11.65 2.85 9.38
CA GLY A 276 11.60 1.65 8.54
C GLY A 276 11.29 0.38 9.35
N VAL A 277 11.94 0.23 10.50
CA VAL A 277 11.66 -0.87 11.44
C VAL A 277 10.22 -0.79 11.98
N ALA A 278 9.79 0.40 12.40
CA ALA A 278 8.42 0.63 12.88
C ALA A 278 7.38 0.30 11.82
N MET A 279 7.63 0.64 10.55
CA MET A 279 6.75 0.29 9.43
C MET A 279 6.56 -1.22 9.27
N LEU A 280 7.60 -2.04 9.44
CA LEU A 280 7.49 -3.50 9.38
C LEU A 280 6.59 -4.03 10.51
N PHE A 281 6.80 -3.53 11.73
CA PHE A 281 5.92 -3.88 12.87
C PHE A 281 4.50 -3.34 12.67
N GLY A 282 4.36 -2.14 12.11
CA GLY A 282 3.06 -1.55 11.78
C GLY A 282 2.26 -2.41 10.82
N ARG A 283 2.86 -2.91 9.74
CA ARG A 283 2.22 -3.78 8.74
C ARG A 283 1.73 -5.09 9.32
N THR A 284 2.62 -5.82 9.97
CA THR A 284 2.27 -7.14 10.53
C THR A 284 1.39 -7.02 11.77
N GLY A 285 1.70 -6.06 12.66
CA GLY A 285 0.96 -5.82 13.88
C GLY A 285 -0.46 -5.32 13.63
N SER A 286 -0.64 -4.32 12.76
CA SER A 286 -1.98 -3.84 12.40
C SER A 286 -2.82 -4.99 11.82
N GLY A 287 -2.27 -5.79 10.90
CA GLY A 287 -2.94 -6.94 10.32
C GLY A 287 -3.43 -7.94 11.36
N TYR A 288 -2.57 -8.27 12.33
CA TYR A 288 -2.93 -9.16 13.43
C TYR A 288 -4.04 -8.60 14.34
N PHE A 289 -3.98 -7.30 14.66
CA PHE A 289 -5.00 -6.65 15.48
C PHE A 289 -6.32 -6.46 14.74
N LEU A 290 -6.30 -6.21 13.43
CA LEU A 290 -7.49 -6.10 12.58
C LEU A 290 -8.31 -7.39 12.54
N ASP A 291 -7.67 -8.55 12.61
CA ASP A 291 -8.37 -9.85 12.64
C ASP A 291 -9.01 -10.17 13.98
N ARG A 292 -8.55 -9.54 15.09
CA ARG A 292 -9.01 -9.83 16.45
C ARG A 292 -9.93 -8.79 17.05
N PHE A 293 -9.75 -7.55 16.63
CA PHE A 293 -10.49 -6.42 17.20
C PHE A 293 -11.28 -5.70 16.13
N PHE A 294 -12.25 -4.92 16.53
CA PHE A 294 -13.02 -4.08 15.63
C PHE A 294 -12.11 -3.04 14.98
N ALA A 295 -11.88 -3.16 13.64
CA ALA A 295 -10.88 -2.38 12.94
C ALA A 295 -10.98 -0.85 13.12
N PRO A 296 -12.16 -0.23 13.21
CA PRO A 296 -12.26 1.19 13.53
C PRO A 296 -11.60 1.60 14.85
N ARG A 297 -11.68 0.74 15.88
CA ARG A 297 -10.98 0.98 17.15
C ARG A 297 -9.48 0.81 17.02
N VAL A 298 -9.04 -0.21 16.27
CA VAL A 298 -7.61 -0.42 15.97
C VAL A 298 -7.05 0.80 15.25
N CYS A 299 -7.76 1.33 14.24
CA CYS A 299 -7.38 2.54 13.53
C CYS A 299 -7.30 3.77 14.46
N ALA A 300 -8.33 3.97 15.28
CA ALA A 300 -8.35 5.09 16.23
C ALA A 300 -7.16 5.06 17.20
N VAL A 301 -6.79 3.87 17.70
CA VAL A 301 -5.61 3.70 18.56
C VAL A 301 -4.32 3.90 17.75
N LEU A 302 -4.22 3.31 16.55
CA LEU A 302 -3.03 3.37 15.69
C LEU A 302 -2.74 4.81 15.25
N PHE A 303 -3.74 5.58 14.85
CA PHE A 303 -3.58 6.97 14.45
C PHE A 303 -3.55 7.92 15.66
N GLY A 304 -4.25 7.59 16.75
CA GLY A 304 -4.18 8.33 18.00
C GLY A 304 -2.78 8.31 18.63
N GLN A 305 -2.13 7.14 18.67
CA GLN A 305 -0.75 7.05 19.15
C GLN A 305 0.22 7.78 18.21
N SER A 306 -0.04 7.77 16.88
CA SER A 306 0.74 8.55 15.92
C SER A 306 0.59 10.06 16.16
N ALA A 307 -0.61 10.53 16.50
CA ALA A 307 -0.83 11.92 16.89
C ALA A 307 0.03 12.31 18.11
N LEU A 308 0.18 11.44 19.12
CA LEU A 308 1.10 11.68 20.23
C LEU A 308 2.56 11.78 19.74
N GLY A 309 2.97 10.97 18.77
CA GLY A 309 4.28 11.09 18.13
C GLY A 309 4.46 12.46 17.46
N VAL A 310 3.46 12.94 16.73
CA VAL A 310 3.48 14.28 16.11
C VAL A 310 3.52 15.38 17.17
N ALA A 311 2.78 15.25 18.27
CA ALA A 311 2.81 16.19 19.40
C ALA A 311 4.19 16.26 20.06
N LEU A 312 4.87 15.11 20.23
CA LEU A 312 6.24 15.06 20.73
C LEU A 312 7.19 15.82 19.77
N LEU A 313 7.05 15.66 18.46
CA LEU A 313 7.84 16.46 17.51
C LEU A 313 7.48 17.93 17.59
N ALA A 314 6.21 18.31 17.76
CA ALA A 314 5.77 19.69 17.89
C ALA A 314 6.30 20.37 19.17
N SER A 315 6.48 19.62 20.27
CA SER A 315 7.08 20.12 21.51
C SER A 315 8.61 20.34 21.45
N GLY A 316 9.23 20.07 20.30
CA GLY A 316 10.68 20.22 20.13
C GLY A 316 11.47 18.95 20.47
N ALA A 317 10.84 17.80 20.68
CA ALA A 317 11.52 16.56 21.02
C ALA A 317 12.66 16.24 20.04
N SER A 318 13.81 15.89 20.59
CA SER A 318 15.03 15.49 19.89
C SER A 318 15.65 14.28 20.62
N GLY A 319 16.75 13.73 20.11
CA GLY A 319 17.39 12.56 20.72
C GLY A 319 16.44 11.37 20.88
N PRO A 320 16.42 10.68 22.04
CA PRO A 320 15.58 9.50 22.25
C PRO A 320 14.08 9.74 22.08
N LEU A 321 13.57 10.91 22.51
CA LEU A 321 12.16 11.27 22.34
C LEU A 321 11.80 11.54 20.87
N GLY A 322 12.70 12.12 20.08
CA GLY A 322 12.52 12.28 18.65
C GLY A 322 12.49 10.92 17.91
N ILE A 323 13.32 9.98 18.35
CA ILE A 323 13.32 8.59 17.85
C ILE A 323 12.01 7.88 18.20
N LEU A 324 11.55 8.01 19.45
CA LEU A 324 10.26 7.44 19.88
C LEU A 324 9.11 8.02 19.05
N ALA A 325 9.08 9.32 18.82
CA ALA A 325 8.08 9.97 17.98
C ALA A 325 8.10 9.43 16.55
N GLY A 326 9.30 9.28 15.95
CA GLY A 326 9.46 8.66 14.63
C GLY A 326 8.95 7.21 14.60
N PHE A 327 9.22 6.41 15.64
CA PHE A 327 8.73 5.05 15.77
C PHE A 327 7.19 5.00 15.84
N MET A 328 6.57 5.85 16.66
CA MET A 328 5.11 5.95 16.78
C MET A 328 4.46 6.31 15.44
N ILE A 329 4.99 7.28 14.71
CA ILE A 329 4.49 7.69 13.40
C ILE A 329 4.72 6.58 12.37
N GLY A 330 5.88 5.94 12.40
CA GLY A 330 6.24 4.84 11.51
C GLY A 330 5.32 3.61 11.64
N LEU A 331 4.86 3.29 12.87
CA LEU A 331 3.88 2.22 13.08
C LEU A 331 2.57 2.47 12.34
N ALA A 332 2.03 3.68 12.42
CA ALA A 332 0.80 4.05 11.74
C ALA A 332 0.97 4.07 10.22
N PHE A 333 2.06 4.72 9.75
CA PHE A 333 2.39 4.78 8.33
C PHE A 333 2.58 3.40 7.70
N GLY A 334 3.20 2.47 8.44
CA GLY A 334 3.40 1.09 7.98
C GLY A 334 2.10 0.34 7.75
N GLY A 335 1.11 0.49 8.64
CA GLY A 335 -0.13 -0.27 8.59
C GLY A 335 -1.22 0.32 7.70
N GLU A 336 -1.07 1.53 7.19
CA GLU A 336 -2.16 2.29 6.55
C GLU A 336 -2.73 1.60 5.32
N VAL A 337 -1.88 1.09 4.44
CA VAL A 337 -2.28 0.48 3.16
C VAL A 337 -3.10 -0.80 3.39
N GLU A 338 -2.70 -1.64 4.32
CA GLU A 338 -3.38 -2.88 4.69
C GLU A 338 -4.72 -2.60 5.37
N VAL A 339 -4.76 -1.57 6.19
CA VAL A 339 -5.98 -1.11 6.87
C VAL A 339 -7.02 -0.63 5.86
N ILE A 340 -6.62 0.13 4.81
CA ILE A 340 -7.52 0.53 3.72
C ILE A 340 -8.15 -0.70 3.08
N ALA A 341 -7.34 -1.68 2.67
CA ALA A 341 -7.82 -2.91 2.03
C ALA A 341 -8.77 -3.70 2.94
N PHE A 342 -8.42 -3.85 4.22
CA PHE A 342 -9.25 -4.54 5.20
C PHE A 342 -10.62 -3.85 5.37
N LEU A 343 -10.65 -2.55 5.63
CA LEU A 343 -11.89 -1.80 5.84
C LEU A 343 -12.77 -1.79 4.60
N VAL A 344 -12.20 -1.57 3.41
CA VAL A 344 -12.94 -1.64 2.15
C VAL A 344 -13.64 -2.99 2.01
N SER A 345 -12.95 -4.09 2.30
CA SER A 345 -13.53 -5.44 2.22
C SER A 345 -14.65 -5.67 3.23
N ARG A 346 -14.56 -5.12 4.45
CA ARG A 346 -15.53 -5.29 5.53
C ARG A 346 -16.77 -4.40 5.40
N TYR A 347 -16.60 -3.21 4.83
CA TYR A 347 -17.74 -2.27 4.67
C TYR A 347 -18.45 -2.42 3.32
N PHE A 348 -17.73 -2.80 2.25
CA PHE A 348 -18.28 -2.80 0.89
C PHE A 348 -18.28 -4.18 0.22
N GLY A 349 -17.58 -5.17 0.80
CA GLY A 349 -17.45 -6.50 0.23
C GLY A 349 -16.42 -6.58 -0.89
N LEU A 350 -16.47 -7.66 -1.69
CA LEU A 350 -15.45 -7.96 -2.68
C LEU A 350 -15.87 -7.69 -4.13
N ARG A 351 -17.14 -7.35 -4.38
CA ARG A 351 -17.69 -7.19 -5.74
C ARG A 351 -17.06 -6.05 -6.54
N SER A 352 -16.88 -4.89 -5.92
CA SER A 352 -16.19 -3.72 -6.48
C SER A 352 -14.99 -3.32 -5.62
N PHE A 353 -14.31 -4.32 -5.08
CA PHE A 353 -13.19 -4.12 -4.13
C PHE A 353 -12.04 -3.37 -4.79
N GLY A 354 -11.65 -3.78 -6.00
CA GLY A 354 -10.51 -3.19 -6.70
C GLY A 354 -10.68 -1.69 -6.93
N LEU A 355 -11.86 -1.28 -7.42
CA LEU A 355 -12.14 0.15 -7.64
C LEU A 355 -12.22 0.94 -6.33
N ALA A 356 -12.93 0.42 -5.32
CA ALA A 356 -13.05 1.11 -4.03
C ALA A 356 -11.70 1.24 -3.32
N TYR A 357 -10.90 0.18 -3.32
CA TYR A 357 -9.55 0.21 -2.78
C TYR A 357 -8.62 1.10 -3.60
N GLY A 358 -8.72 1.07 -4.94
CA GLY A 358 -7.96 1.95 -5.83
C GLY A 358 -8.19 3.43 -5.51
N VAL A 359 -9.42 3.86 -5.27
CA VAL A 359 -9.74 5.25 -4.85
C VAL A 359 -9.15 5.55 -3.47
N GLY A 360 -9.29 4.64 -2.50
CA GLY A 360 -8.68 4.79 -1.18
C GLY A 360 -7.15 4.92 -1.24
N PHE A 361 -6.51 4.08 -2.04
CA PHE A 361 -5.07 4.14 -2.28
C PHE A 361 -4.63 5.41 -3.00
N SER A 362 -5.41 5.89 -3.98
CA SER A 362 -5.16 7.19 -4.63
C SER A 362 -5.21 8.34 -3.63
N SER A 363 -6.18 8.31 -2.72
CA SER A 363 -6.28 9.29 -1.63
C SER A 363 -5.02 9.29 -0.77
N PHE A 364 -4.49 8.11 -0.42
CA PHE A 364 -3.23 7.95 0.33
C PHE A 364 -2.01 8.54 -0.43
N VAL A 365 -1.88 8.26 -1.73
CA VAL A 365 -0.78 8.80 -2.54
C VAL A 365 -0.84 10.32 -2.66
N LEU A 366 -2.03 10.87 -2.91
CA LEU A 366 -2.25 12.33 -2.98
C LEU A 366 -2.02 12.99 -1.63
N ALA A 367 -2.44 12.34 -0.54
CA ALA A 367 -2.18 12.80 0.82
C ALA A 367 -0.68 12.97 1.09
N GLY A 368 0.13 12.00 0.63
CA GLY A 368 1.58 12.07 0.74
C GLY A 368 2.17 13.31 0.07
N ALA A 369 1.74 13.59 -1.16
CA ALA A 369 2.18 14.77 -1.90
C ALA A 369 1.75 16.08 -1.20
N ALA A 370 0.48 16.17 -0.81
CA ALA A 370 -0.07 17.36 -0.14
C ALA A 370 0.59 17.60 1.22
N GLY A 371 0.72 16.57 2.05
CA GLY A 371 1.30 16.68 3.39
C GLY A 371 2.76 17.14 3.36
N THR A 372 3.56 16.52 2.49
CA THR A 372 4.97 16.90 2.33
C THR A 372 5.13 18.34 1.86
N TYR A 373 4.33 18.76 0.87
CA TYR A 373 4.35 20.14 0.39
C TYR A 373 3.94 21.15 1.48
N ILE A 374 2.85 20.89 2.21
CA ILE A 374 2.37 21.76 3.28
C ILE A 374 3.42 21.88 4.40
N MET A 375 4.09 20.78 4.77
CA MET A 375 5.16 20.81 5.78
C MET A 375 6.33 21.67 5.33
N GLY A 376 6.81 21.50 4.09
CA GLY A 376 7.89 22.30 3.53
C GLY A 376 7.54 23.77 3.41
N ALA A 377 6.39 24.09 2.80
CA ALA A 377 5.92 25.47 2.65
C ALA A 377 5.66 26.18 4.02
N GLY A 378 5.23 25.39 5.01
CA GLY A 378 5.07 25.89 6.38
C GLY A 378 6.40 26.22 7.03
N PHE A 379 7.41 25.37 6.84
CA PHE A 379 8.77 25.63 7.31
C PHE A 379 9.39 26.86 6.62
N ASP A 380 9.26 26.98 5.30
CA ASP A 380 9.82 28.12 4.55
C ASP A 380 9.28 29.47 5.03
N ARG A 381 7.99 29.51 5.46
CA ARG A 381 7.35 30.73 5.96
C ARG A 381 7.70 31.04 7.42
N ALA A 382 7.75 30.01 8.27
CA ALA A 382 7.91 30.17 9.71
C ALA A 382 9.35 29.97 10.20
N HIS A 383 10.25 29.47 9.34
CA HIS A 383 11.59 29.01 9.68
C HIS A 383 11.60 28.04 10.88
N SER A 384 10.49 27.32 11.03
CA SER A 384 10.26 26.37 12.13
C SER A 384 9.25 25.30 11.72
N TYR A 385 9.45 24.08 12.18
CA TYR A 385 8.51 22.97 12.00
C TYR A 385 7.35 23.00 13.00
N THR A 386 7.39 23.84 14.06
CA THR A 386 6.40 23.80 15.16
C THR A 386 4.98 24.05 14.67
N ALA A 387 4.75 25.12 13.92
CA ALA A 387 3.40 25.45 13.44
C ALA A 387 2.84 24.40 12.45
N PRO A 388 3.57 23.93 11.43
CA PRO A 388 3.14 22.81 10.60
C PRO A 388 2.85 21.54 11.40
N LEU A 389 3.68 21.19 12.39
CA LEU A 389 3.48 19.99 13.22
C LEU A 389 2.21 20.09 14.08
N ILE A 390 1.90 21.26 14.63
CA ILE A 390 0.63 21.49 15.36
C ILE A 390 -0.56 21.29 14.41
N PHE A 391 -0.48 21.80 13.19
CA PHE A 391 -1.51 21.57 12.18
C PHE A 391 -1.70 20.09 11.89
N PHE A 392 -0.63 19.35 11.64
CA PHE A 392 -0.68 17.90 11.36
C PHE A 392 -1.10 17.06 12.58
N PHE A 393 -0.78 17.51 13.78
CA PHE A 393 -1.30 16.90 15.01
C PHE A 393 -2.83 16.92 15.03
N PHE A 394 -3.45 18.09 14.78
CA PHE A 394 -4.90 18.17 14.74
C PHE A 394 -5.51 17.40 13.59
N LEU A 395 -4.87 17.36 12.40
CA LEU A 395 -5.31 16.54 11.29
C LEU A 395 -5.33 15.05 11.67
N MET A 396 -4.28 14.58 12.33
CA MET A 396 -4.17 13.19 12.77
C MET A 396 -5.22 12.85 13.86
N LEU A 397 -5.51 13.77 14.78
CA LEU A 397 -6.58 13.60 15.76
C LEU A 397 -7.96 13.53 15.10
N VAL A 398 -8.21 14.41 14.13
CA VAL A 398 -9.45 14.37 13.34
C VAL A 398 -9.56 13.03 12.60
N ALA A 399 -8.50 12.55 11.98
CA ALA A 399 -8.48 11.25 11.34
C ALA A 399 -8.82 10.13 12.32
N ALA A 400 -8.16 10.09 13.48
CA ALA A 400 -8.42 9.10 14.53
C ALA A 400 -9.88 9.16 15.01
N PHE A 401 -10.42 10.36 15.17
CA PHE A 401 -11.83 10.56 15.54
C PHE A 401 -12.79 10.08 14.46
N LEU A 402 -12.53 10.35 13.19
CA LEU A 402 -13.38 9.89 12.08
C LEU A 402 -13.50 8.36 12.06
N PHE A 403 -12.43 7.63 12.35
CA PHE A 403 -12.50 6.18 12.47
C PHE A 403 -13.47 5.73 13.56
N THR A 404 -13.59 6.46 14.68
CA THR A 404 -14.56 6.12 15.75
C THR A 404 -16.02 6.29 15.33
N ARG A 405 -16.29 7.06 14.24
CA ARG A 405 -17.62 7.29 13.69
C ARG A 405 -18.09 6.19 12.74
N LEU A 406 -17.22 5.25 12.41
CA LEU A 406 -17.58 4.09 11.59
C LEU A 406 -18.50 3.15 12.37
N GLY A 407 -19.63 2.82 11.77
CA GLY A 407 -20.60 1.87 12.31
C GLY A 407 -20.14 0.40 12.18
N PRO A 408 -21.02 -0.56 12.46
CA PRO A 408 -20.74 -1.99 12.34
C PRO A 408 -20.44 -2.38 10.89
N TYR A 409 -19.72 -3.49 10.71
CA TYR A 409 -19.44 -4.04 9.38
C TYR A 409 -20.70 -4.49 8.67
N ARG A 410 -20.78 -4.25 7.36
CA ARG A 410 -21.81 -4.85 6.51
C ARG A 410 -21.49 -6.28 6.11
N PHE A 411 -20.20 -6.60 5.98
CA PHE A 411 -19.70 -7.90 5.56
C PHE A 411 -18.76 -8.44 6.64
N ALA A 412 -19.34 -8.95 7.74
CA ALA A 412 -18.58 -9.52 8.84
C ALA A 412 -17.91 -10.85 8.44
N ALA A 413 -16.86 -11.25 9.15
CA ALA A 413 -16.23 -12.55 8.96
C ALA A 413 -17.24 -13.67 9.21
N GLY A 414 -17.34 -14.64 8.29
CA GLY A 414 -18.25 -15.77 8.41
C GLY A 414 -19.70 -15.52 8.00
N SER A 415 -20.11 -14.29 7.68
CA SER A 415 -21.48 -13.97 7.24
C SER A 415 -21.84 -14.52 5.84
N VAL A 416 -20.90 -15.15 5.16
CA VAL A 416 -21.11 -15.74 3.83
C VAL A 416 -21.87 -17.08 3.89
N SER A 417 -22.09 -17.66 5.08
CA SER A 417 -22.74 -18.97 5.25
C SER A 417 -24.27 -18.88 5.48
N GLU A 418 -24.81 -17.71 5.81
CA GLU A 418 -26.23 -17.55 6.02
C GLU A 418 -26.84 -16.59 4.97
N SER A 419 -27.15 -17.13 3.78
CA SER A 419 -28.25 -16.56 3.00
C SER A 419 -29.53 -16.87 3.78
N PRO A 420 -30.40 -15.89 4.11
CA PRO A 420 -31.68 -16.23 4.69
C PRO A 420 -32.39 -17.19 3.72
N ALA A 421 -32.67 -18.40 4.18
CA ALA A 421 -33.57 -19.28 3.48
C ALA A 421 -34.83 -18.48 3.18
N LEU A 422 -35.17 -18.35 1.90
CA LEU A 422 -36.47 -17.86 1.49
C LEU A 422 -37.49 -18.65 2.32
N SER A 423 -38.20 -17.96 3.23
CA SER A 423 -39.35 -18.53 3.91
C SER A 423 -40.27 -19.12 2.85
N PRO A 424 -40.68 -20.38 2.97
CA PRO A 424 -41.62 -20.96 2.03
C PRO A 424 -42.86 -20.06 1.96
N ILE A 425 -43.22 -19.69 0.75
CA ILE A 425 -44.48 -19.00 0.46
C ILE A 425 -45.58 -19.88 1.03
N PRO A 426 -46.44 -19.38 1.90
CA PRO A 426 -47.58 -20.20 2.37
C PRO A 426 -48.43 -20.55 1.14
N GLU A 427 -48.59 -21.85 0.86
CA GLU A 427 -49.55 -22.34 -0.09
C GLU A 427 -50.93 -21.79 0.31
N ALA A 428 -51.50 -20.99 -0.57
CA ALA A 428 -52.89 -20.55 -0.47
C ALA A 428 -53.78 -21.78 -0.49
N ALA A 429 -54.40 -22.06 0.64
CA ALA A 429 -55.46 -23.06 0.74
C ALA A 429 -56.60 -22.62 -0.19
N SER A 430 -56.88 -23.46 -1.18
CA SER A 430 -58.08 -23.45 -2.01
C SER A 430 -59.32 -23.88 -1.26
#